data_8a9600b92d48d749f18eac1213313747
#
_entry.id   8a9600b92d48d749f18eac1213313747
#
_cell.length_a   1.000
_cell.length_b   1.000
_cell.length_c   1.000
_cell.angle_alpha   90.00
_cell.angle_beta   90.00
_cell.angle_gamma   90.00
#
_symmetry.space_group_name_H-M   'P 1'
#
loop_
_entity.id
_entity.type
_entity.pdbx_description
1 polymer ?
#
loop_
_entity_poly.entity_id
_entity_poly.type
_entity_poly.pdbx_seq_one_letter_code
_entity_poly.pdbx_strand_id
1 'polypeptide(L)'
;MTVIAETPVIQSARNTGFVWLDLTRKCQLECGHCHNGSGPDGTHGTMTAEDWTRVLNEAAAAGIPGVQFTGGEVTMHPDAPHLIKHALTLGLAVEVYSNLVHVDEDWWKLFRGEGVTLATSYYGPKDAHNEVTRRPSHAHTRANILKAVKAAIPIRVSVIVSDPADTGQAACDELKALGVKTVRVDHVRPFGRAADGQKPCTDGLCGQCGDGRASVAPDGKVSPCVFSTWLGVGNVKDAPLGAILGGPEMAQANAVIRQSVSLRPSFGCGPDSPCGPDNQPEPQPDNGECSPGFPGSSCSPRN
;
A
#
# COMPACT_ATOMS: atom_id res chain seq x y z
N MET A 1 -32.27 -5.25 33.39
CA MET A 1 -31.74 -4.77 32.10
C MET A 1 -30.24 -4.80 32.19
N THR A 2 -29.62 -5.85 31.64
CA THR A 2 -28.16 -5.99 31.63
C THR A 2 -27.66 -5.23 30.40
N VAL A 3 -27.04 -4.10 30.60
CA VAL A 3 -26.34 -3.36 29.54
C VAL A 3 -25.10 -4.17 29.21
N ILE A 4 -25.13 -4.88 28.08
CA ILE A 4 -23.93 -5.48 27.51
C ILE A 4 -23.10 -4.32 26.99
N ALA A 5 -22.02 -3.97 27.71
CA ALA A 5 -21.03 -3.04 27.24
C ALA A 5 -20.48 -3.57 25.90
N GLU A 6 -20.70 -2.85 24.79
CA GLU A 6 -20.04 -3.14 23.53
C GLU A 6 -18.54 -3.10 23.78
N THR A 7 -17.88 -4.20 23.51
CA THR A 7 -16.44 -4.35 23.75
C THR A 7 -15.66 -3.31 22.93
N PRO A 8 -14.63 -2.65 23.49
CA PRO A 8 -13.81 -1.64 22.80
C PRO A 8 -13.22 -2.12 21.45
N VAL A 9 -13.08 -3.43 21.31
CA VAL A 9 -12.59 -4.15 20.12
C VAL A 9 -13.40 -3.83 18.85
N ILE A 10 -14.74 -3.78 18.96
CA ILE A 10 -15.60 -3.54 17.78
C ILE A 10 -15.48 -2.10 17.30
N GLN A 11 -15.26 -1.16 18.20
CA GLN A 11 -15.19 0.26 17.86
C GLN A 11 -13.87 0.61 17.16
N SER A 12 -12.76 0.00 17.53
CA SER A 12 -11.45 0.22 16.89
C SER A 12 -11.41 -0.41 15.48
N ALA A 13 -12.01 -1.59 15.29
CA ALA A 13 -12.11 -2.19 13.95
C ALA A 13 -12.96 -1.35 12.99
N ARG A 14 -14.03 -0.72 13.48
CA ARG A 14 -14.90 0.20 12.69
C ARG A 14 -14.19 1.48 12.26
N ASN A 15 -13.08 1.85 12.89
CA ASN A 15 -12.27 3.01 12.51
C ASN A 15 -11.17 2.67 11.48
N THR A 16 -11.02 1.39 11.10
CA THR A 16 -10.07 1.00 10.06
C THR A 16 -10.64 1.33 8.69
N GLY A 17 -10.06 2.33 8.03
CA GLY A 17 -10.49 2.79 6.71
C GLY A 17 -9.83 2.04 5.55
N PHE A 18 -8.81 1.19 5.83
CA PHE A 18 -8.01 0.60 4.77
C PHE A 18 -7.14 -0.58 5.23
N VAL A 19 -7.08 -1.65 4.43
CA VAL A 19 -6.18 -2.79 4.68
C VAL A 19 -5.37 -3.13 3.43
N TRP A 20 -4.05 -3.25 3.60
CA TRP A 20 -3.17 -3.85 2.59
C TRP A 20 -3.23 -5.37 2.70
N LEU A 21 -3.51 -6.04 1.60
CA LEU A 21 -3.41 -7.48 1.44
C LEU A 21 -2.14 -7.77 0.64
N ASP A 22 -1.06 -8.06 1.35
CA ASP A 22 0.25 -8.34 0.79
C ASP A 22 0.33 -9.82 0.42
N LEU A 23 -0.19 -10.16 -0.78
CA LEU A 23 -0.50 -11.54 -1.17
C LEU A 23 0.73 -12.43 -1.37
N THR A 24 1.89 -11.84 -1.71
CA THR A 24 3.00 -12.64 -2.21
C THR A 24 4.35 -11.94 -2.08
N ARG A 25 5.41 -12.72 -1.97
CA ARG A 25 6.80 -12.27 -2.16
C ARG A 25 7.32 -12.57 -3.57
N LYS A 26 6.54 -13.27 -4.41
CA LYS A 26 6.89 -13.54 -5.80
C LYS A 26 6.81 -12.26 -6.62
N CYS A 27 7.87 -11.95 -7.36
CA CYS A 27 7.94 -10.81 -8.27
C CYS A 27 8.93 -11.11 -9.39
N GLN A 28 8.65 -10.73 -10.62
CA GLN A 28 9.60 -10.86 -11.73
C GLN A 28 10.71 -9.80 -11.70
N LEU A 29 10.56 -8.77 -10.85
CA LEU A 29 11.56 -7.72 -10.64
C LEU A 29 12.40 -8.00 -9.39
N GLU A 30 13.54 -7.30 -9.29
CA GLU A 30 14.48 -7.38 -8.16
C GLU A 30 14.85 -5.99 -7.64
N CYS A 31 13.89 -5.07 -7.57
CA CYS A 31 14.13 -3.66 -7.24
C CYS A 31 15.08 -3.49 -6.05
N GLY A 32 16.10 -2.62 -6.21
CA GLY A 32 17.13 -2.39 -5.19
C GLY A 32 16.58 -1.88 -3.86
N HIS A 33 15.47 -1.15 -3.90
CA HIS A 33 14.80 -0.57 -2.72
C HIS A 33 13.49 -1.28 -2.34
N CYS A 34 13.28 -2.54 -2.76
CA CYS A 34 12.04 -3.25 -2.43
C CYS A 34 11.86 -3.39 -0.92
N HIS A 35 10.81 -2.77 -0.38
CA HIS A 35 10.56 -2.68 1.06
C HIS A 35 10.27 -4.00 1.75
N ASN A 36 9.75 -4.99 1.01
CA ASN A 36 9.42 -6.32 1.53
C ASN A 36 10.33 -7.43 1.01
N GLY A 37 11.41 -7.08 0.27
CA GLY A 37 12.40 -8.04 -0.22
C GLY A 37 11.92 -8.99 -1.32
N SER A 38 10.78 -8.72 -1.97
CA SER A 38 10.21 -9.57 -3.02
C SER A 38 11.12 -9.71 -4.24
N GLY A 39 11.05 -10.86 -4.91
CA GLY A 39 11.85 -11.16 -6.09
C GLY A 39 11.46 -12.47 -6.77
N PRO A 40 12.21 -12.91 -7.81
CA PRO A 40 11.91 -14.11 -8.58
C PRO A 40 11.86 -15.40 -7.73
N ASP A 41 12.65 -15.46 -6.67
CA ASP A 41 12.71 -16.61 -5.75
C ASP A 41 11.68 -16.53 -4.61
N GLY A 42 10.89 -15.46 -4.57
CA GLY A 42 9.82 -15.29 -3.60
C GLY A 42 8.71 -16.33 -3.75
N THR A 43 7.95 -16.53 -2.67
CA THR A 43 6.81 -17.47 -2.62
C THR A 43 5.51 -16.75 -2.39
N HIS A 44 4.38 -17.46 -2.52
CA HIS A 44 3.05 -16.94 -2.19
C HIS A 44 2.73 -17.04 -0.69
N GLY A 45 3.72 -17.44 0.13
CA GLY A 45 3.53 -17.62 1.57
C GLY A 45 2.76 -18.89 1.93
N THR A 46 1.99 -18.80 3.02
CA THR A 46 1.26 -19.95 3.60
C THR A 46 -0.23 -19.70 3.75
N MET A 47 -0.74 -18.55 3.30
CA MET A 47 -2.16 -18.27 3.23
C MET A 47 -2.78 -18.99 2.03
N THR A 48 -3.88 -19.69 2.25
CA THR A 48 -4.66 -20.31 1.17
C THR A 48 -5.68 -19.33 0.59
N ALA A 49 -6.31 -19.69 -0.54
CA ALA A 49 -7.41 -18.91 -1.11
C ALA A 49 -8.58 -18.75 -0.13
N GLU A 50 -8.85 -19.79 0.67
CA GLU A 50 -9.89 -19.78 1.70
C GLU A 50 -9.53 -18.82 2.85
N ASP A 51 -8.26 -18.80 3.28
CA ASP A 51 -7.78 -17.86 4.30
C ASP A 51 -7.97 -16.40 3.84
N TRP A 52 -7.55 -16.09 2.61
CA TRP A 52 -7.73 -14.76 2.04
C TRP A 52 -9.20 -14.38 1.86
N THR A 53 -10.04 -15.32 1.42
CA THR A 53 -11.49 -15.12 1.29
C THR A 53 -12.11 -14.81 2.65
N ARG A 54 -11.71 -15.53 3.70
CA ARG A 54 -12.13 -15.26 5.08
C ARG A 54 -11.71 -13.88 5.56
N VAL A 55 -10.45 -13.47 5.30
CA VAL A 55 -9.97 -12.13 5.63
C VAL A 55 -10.79 -11.04 4.96
N LEU A 56 -11.16 -11.20 3.69
CA LEU A 56 -12.03 -10.27 2.97
C LEU A 56 -13.42 -10.19 3.57
N ASN A 57 -14.03 -11.35 3.92
CA ASN A 57 -15.32 -11.39 4.58
C ASN A 57 -15.27 -10.68 5.94
N GLU A 58 -14.22 -10.91 6.72
CA GLU A 58 -14.02 -10.28 8.03
C GLU A 58 -13.79 -8.76 7.89
N ALA A 59 -13.05 -8.32 6.86
CA ALA A 59 -12.85 -6.90 6.56
C ALA A 59 -14.18 -6.21 6.25
N ALA A 60 -14.99 -6.79 5.37
CA ALA A 60 -16.32 -6.27 5.04
C ALA A 60 -17.26 -6.25 6.27
N ALA A 61 -17.27 -7.32 7.06
CA ALA A 61 -18.07 -7.41 8.28
C ALA A 61 -17.63 -6.40 9.36
N ALA A 62 -16.34 -6.04 9.40
CA ALA A 62 -15.81 -4.99 10.26
C ALA A 62 -16.11 -3.56 9.77
N GLY A 63 -16.75 -3.42 8.61
CA GLY A 63 -17.07 -2.12 8.01
C GLY A 63 -15.89 -1.41 7.37
N ILE A 64 -14.82 -2.15 7.01
CA ILE A 64 -13.66 -1.59 6.30
C ILE A 64 -14.12 -1.24 4.88
N PRO A 65 -13.97 0.02 4.44
CA PRO A 65 -14.53 0.46 3.15
C PRO A 65 -13.72 -0.03 1.94
N GLY A 66 -12.45 -0.40 2.13
CA GLY A 66 -11.63 -0.81 1.01
C GLY A 66 -10.34 -1.52 1.34
N VAL A 67 -9.78 -2.17 0.32
CA VAL A 67 -8.56 -2.95 0.40
C VAL A 67 -7.62 -2.66 -0.77
N GLN A 68 -6.33 -2.80 -0.55
CA GLN A 68 -5.35 -2.80 -1.62
C GLN A 68 -4.72 -4.19 -1.73
N PHE A 69 -4.83 -4.76 -2.91
CA PHE A 69 -4.06 -5.95 -3.27
C PHE A 69 -2.66 -5.54 -3.68
N THR A 70 -1.67 -6.03 -2.96
CA THR A 70 -0.25 -5.74 -3.17
C THR A 70 0.61 -6.99 -2.95
N GLY A 71 1.91 -6.82 -2.91
CA GLY A 71 2.84 -7.91 -2.67
C GLY A 71 4.18 -7.64 -3.32
N GLY A 72 4.79 -8.70 -3.83
CA GLY A 72 5.84 -8.60 -4.83
C GLY A 72 5.23 -8.13 -6.15
N GLU A 73 4.48 -9.02 -6.79
CA GLU A 73 3.63 -8.67 -7.94
C GLU A 73 2.30 -9.43 -7.88
N VAL A 74 1.22 -8.69 -7.76
CA VAL A 74 -0.13 -9.24 -7.61
C VAL A 74 -0.54 -10.10 -8.80
N THR A 75 -0.15 -9.71 -10.02
CA THR A 75 -0.50 -10.45 -11.26
C THR A 75 0.16 -11.84 -11.32
N MET A 76 1.12 -12.11 -10.46
CA MET A 76 1.76 -13.43 -10.35
C MET A 76 1.08 -14.34 -9.30
N HIS A 77 0.16 -13.83 -8.50
CA HIS A 77 -0.55 -14.66 -7.52
C HIS A 77 -1.73 -15.37 -8.19
N PRO A 78 -1.81 -16.72 -8.13
CA PRO A 78 -2.82 -17.48 -8.89
C PRO A 78 -4.25 -17.14 -8.49
N ASP A 79 -4.51 -16.87 -7.22
CA ASP A 79 -5.85 -16.63 -6.69
C ASP A 79 -6.24 -15.14 -6.72
N ALA A 80 -5.32 -14.22 -7.03
CA ALA A 80 -5.59 -12.79 -6.97
C ALA A 80 -6.80 -12.36 -7.80
N PRO A 81 -7.03 -12.85 -9.05
CA PRO A 81 -8.22 -12.49 -9.82
C PRO A 81 -9.53 -12.91 -9.15
N HIS A 82 -9.54 -14.07 -8.48
CA HIS A 82 -10.70 -14.55 -7.73
C HIS A 82 -10.94 -13.69 -6.49
N LEU A 83 -9.90 -13.40 -5.73
CA LEU A 83 -9.97 -12.60 -4.50
C LEU A 83 -10.42 -11.16 -4.77
N ILE A 84 -9.94 -10.54 -5.84
CA ILE A 84 -10.37 -9.21 -6.27
C ILE A 84 -11.86 -9.20 -6.61
N LYS A 85 -12.34 -10.17 -7.40
CA LYS A 85 -13.76 -10.31 -7.72
C LYS A 85 -14.59 -10.50 -6.46
N HIS A 86 -14.13 -11.34 -5.53
CA HIS A 86 -14.82 -11.57 -4.27
C HIS A 86 -14.91 -10.27 -3.43
N ALA A 87 -13.82 -9.52 -3.31
CA ALA A 87 -13.83 -8.22 -2.60
C ALA A 87 -14.87 -7.26 -3.18
N LEU A 88 -14.98 -7.19 -4.51
CA LEU A 88 -15.99 -6.36 -5.18
C LEU A 88 -17.43 -6.83 -4.86
N THR A 89 -17.69 -8.15 -4.79
CA THR A 89 -19.01 -8.66 -4.40
C THR A 89 -19.39 -8.32 -2.97
N LEU A 90 -18.42 -8.09 -2.10
CA LEU A 90 -18.61 -7.63 -0.73
C LEU A 90 -18.81 -6.11 -0.63
N GLY A 91 -18.74 -5.38 -1.74
CA GLY A 91 -18.88 -3.92 -1.78
C GLY A 91 -17.61 -3.17 -1.32
N LEU A 92 -16.46 -3.85 -1.21
CA LEU A 92 -15.19 -3.21 -0.88
C LEU A 92 -14.67 -2.42 -2.09
N ALA A 93 -14.18 -1.21 -1.87
CA ALA A 93 -13.38 -0.53 -2.86
C ALA A 93 -12.03 -1.26 -3.00
N VAL A 94 -11.60 -1.49 -4.25
CA VAL A 94 -10.40 -2.27 -4.54
C VAL A 94 -9.37 -1.42 -5.25
N GLU A 95 -8.17 -1.34 -4.68
CA GLU A 95 -6.99 -0.87 -5.40
C GLU A 95 -6.03 -2.04 -5.66
N VAL A 96 -5.57 -2.19 -6.90
CA VAL A 96 -4.55 -3.18 -7.28
C VAL A 96 -3.23 -2.47 -7.49
N TYR A 97 -2.23 -2.79 -6.65
CA TYR A 97 -0.88 -2.26 -6.77
C TYR A 97 -0.01 -3.25 -7.55
N SER A 98 0.31 -2.92 -8.79
CA SER A 98 1.11 -3.75 -9.69
C SER A 98 2.27 -2.95 -10.28
N ASN A 99 3.38 -3.61 -10.59
CA ASN A 99 4.48 -3.01 -11.34
C ASN A 99 4.15 -2.82 -12.85
N LEU A 100 3.03 -3.36 -13.29
CA LEU A 100 2.51 -3.27 -14.67
C LEU A 100 3.49 -3.73 -15.77
N VAL A 101 4.45 -4.59 -15.44
CA VAL A 101 5.40 -5.12 -16.45
C VAL A 101 4.73 -6.15 -17.33
N HIS A 102 3.94 -7.04 -16.74
CA HIS A 102 3.22 -8.07 -17.47
C HIS A 102 1.75 -8.07 -17.08
N VAL A 103 0.89 -7.68 -18.03
CA VAL A 103 -0.56 -7.63 -17.84
C VAL A 103 -1.20 -8.24 -19.07
N ASP A 104 -1.78 -9.42 -18.94
CA ASP A 104 -2.53 -10.09 -20.00
C ASP A 104 -3.95 -9.53 -20.16
N GLU A 105 -4.70 -10.03 -21.15
CA GLU A 105 -6.04 -9.50 -21.44
C GLU A 105 -7.06 -9.85 -20.35
N ASP A 106 -6.87 -10.91 -19.58
CA ASP A 106 -7.79 -11.25 -18.48
C ASP A 106 -7.61 -10.30 -17.30
N TRP A 107 -6.37 -9.89 -17.02
CA TRP A 107 -6.09 -8.80 -16.09
C TRP A 107 -6.66 -7.47 -16.58
N TRP A 108 -6.53 -7.14 -17.88
CA TRP A 108 -7.13 -5.92 -18.42
C TRP A 108 -8.65 -5.92 -18.34
N LYS A 109 -9.33 -7.06 -18.51
CA LYS A 109 -10.77 -7.19 -18.28
C LYS A 109 -11.12 -6.89 -16.82
N LEU A 110 -10.33 -7.43 -15.88
CA LEU A 110 -10.54 -7.21 -14.46
C LEU A 110 -10.34 -5.74 -14.07
N PHE A 111 -9.29 -5.10 -14.58
CA PHE A 111 -8.98 -3.69 -14.30
C PHE A 111 -10.03 -2.71 -14.85
N ARG A 112 -10.77 -3.09 -15.89
CA ARG A 112 -11.92 -2.30 -16.40
C ARG A 112 -13.19 -2.50 -15.57
N GLY A 113 -13.18 -3.40 -14.61
CA GLY A 113 -14.32 -3.66 -13.72
C GLY A 113 -14.64 -2.44 -12.86
N GLU A 114 -15.92 -2.20 -12.63
CA GLU A 114 -16.36 -1.15 -11.71
C GLU A 114 -15.83 -1.42 -10.29
N GLY A 115 -15.42 -0.36 -9.59
CA GLY A 115 -14.86 -0.47 -8.24
C GLY A 115 -13.37 -0.83 -8.18
N VAL A 116 -12.71 -1.05 -9.33
CA VAL A 116 -11.26 -1.31 -9.38
C VAL A 116 -10.50 -0.04 -9.73
N THR A 117 -9.44 0.23 -8.99
CA THR A 117 -8.45 1.25 -9.27
C THR A 117 -7.05 0.65 -9.34
N LEU A 118 -6.16 1.26 -10.09
CA LEU A 118 -4.78 0.83 -10.22
C LEU A 118 -3.84 1.74 -9.44
N ALA A 119 -2.79 1.15 -8.91
CA ALA A 119 -1.63 1.89 -8.42
C ALA A 119 -0.35 1.24 -8.97
N THR A 120 0.66 2.05 -9.24
CA THR A 120 1.97 1.58 -9.68
C THR A 120 3.08 2.52 -9.22
N SER A 121 4.32 2.00 -9.18
CA SER A 121 5.52 2.80 -8.97
C SER A 121 6.19 3.15 -10.29
N TYR A 122 6.83 4.31 -10.34
CA TYR A 122 7.63 4.78 -11.45
C TYR A 122 8.91 5.42 -10.94
N TYR A 123 10.03 5.18 -11.62
CA TYR A 123 11.35 5.54 -11.09
C TYR A 123 12.11 6.49 -12.03
N GLY A 124 11.39 7.20 -12.91
CA GLY A 124 11.97 8.15 -13.83
C GLY A 124 12.27 7.58 -15.22
N PRO A 125 13.18 8.21 -15.98
CA PRO A 125 13.54 7.82 -17.34
C PRO A 125 14.05 6.38 -17.42
N LYS A 126 14.09 5.85 -18.65
CA LYS A 126 14.37 4.43 -18.95
C LYS A 126 15.53 3.83 -18.17
N ASP A 127 16.67 4.51 -18.16
CA ASP A 127 17.88 3.93 -17.57
C ASP A 127 17.79 3.91 -16.03
N ALA A 128 17.34 5.00 -15.41
CA ALA A 128 17.08 5.07 -13.98
C ALA A 128 16.03 4.03 -13.53
N HIS A 129 14.93 3.92 -14.27
CA HIS A 129 13.88 2.94 -13.96
C HIS A 129 14.42 1.50 -14.03
N ASN A 130 15.16 1.16 -15.09
CA ASN A 130 15.72 -0.17 -15.27
C ASN A 130 16.81 -0.50 -14.25
N GLU A 131 17.61 0.46 -13.86
CA GLU A 131 18.60 0.33 -12.79
C GLU A 131 17.92 -0.03 -11.46
N VAL A 132 16.91 0.75 -11.08
CA VAL A 132 16.14 0.50 -9.86
C VAL A 132 15.49 -0.87 -9.86
N THR A 133 14.85 -1.26 -10.95
CA THR A 133 14.13 -2.54 -11.06
C THR A 133 15.06 -3.73 -11.33
N ARG A 134 16.32 -3.47 -11.69
CA ARG A 134 17.33 -4.47 -12.10
C ARG A 134 16.87 -5.32 -13.29
N ARG A 135 15.95 -4.79 -14.09
CA ARG A 135 15.34 -5.46 -15.27
C ARG A 135 14.96 -4.42 -16.32
N PRO A 136 14.91 -4.75 -17.60
CA PRO A 136 14.47 -3.84 -18.67
C PRO A 136 12.94 -3.67 -18.65
N SER A 137 12.40 -3.11 -17.57
CA SER A 137 10.96 -3.04 -17.29
C SER A 137 10.29 -1.75 -17.73
N HIS A 138 11.05 -0.64 -17.86
CA HIS A 138 10.51 0.69 -18.16
C HIS A 138 9.53 0.74 -19.33
N ALA A 139 9.90 0.18 -20.48
CA ALA A 139 9.08 0.24 -21.68
C ALA A 139 7.70 -0.43 -21.47
N HIS A 140 7.67 -1.56 -20.74
CA HIS A 140 6.45 -2.29 -20.43
C HIS A 140 5.57 -1.52 -19.46
N THR A 141 6.13 -1.10 -18.32
CA THR A 141 5.41 -0.31 -17.30
C THR A 141 4.84 0.96 -17.92
N ARG A 142 5.64 1.71 -18.66
CA ARG A 142 5.21 2.94 -19.34
C ARG A 142 4.06 2.69 -20.35
N ALA A 143 4.19 1.66 -21.19
CA ALA A 143 3.16 1.31 -22.17
C ALA A 143 1.85 0.90 -21.49
N ASN A 144 1.92 0.16 -20.38
CA ASN A 144 0.76 -0.28 -19.64
C ASN A 144 0.11 0.85 -18.81
N ILE A 145 0.89 1.83 -18.30
CA ILE A 145 0.33 3.08 -17.76
C ILE A 145 -0.48 3.81 -18.85
N LEU A 146 0.10 4.01 -20.03
CA LEU A 146 -0.60 4.65 -21.16
C LEU A 146 -1.85 3.87 -21.57
N LYS A 147 -1.81 2.52 -21.59
CA LYS A 147 -2.97 1.67 -21.90
C LYS A 147 -4.09 1.87 -20.86
N ALA A 148 -3.75 1.93 -19.56
CA ALA A 148 -4.71 2.20 -18.49
C ALA A 148 -5.37 3.58 -18.66
N VAL A 149 -4.57 4.62 -18.93
CA VAL A 149 -5.08 5.99 -19.15
C VAL A 149 -6.01 6.03 -20.35
N LYS A 150 -5.62 5.43 -21.50
CA LYS A 150 -6.45 5.37 -22.71
C LYS A 150 -7.76 4.60 -22.51
N ALA A 151 -7.74 3.60 -21.65
CA ALA A 151 -8.91 2.81 -21.29
C ALA A 151 -9.79 3.47 -20.21
N ALA A 152 -9.44 4.70 -19.78
CA ALA A 152 -10.10 5.43 -18.70
C ALA A 152 -10.14 4.65 -17.35
N ILE A 153 -9.20 3.73 -17.14
CA ILE A 153 -9.05 3.03 -15.87
C ILE A 153 -8.44 4.01 -14.86
N PRO A 154 -9.05 4.21 -13.68
CA PRO A 154 -8.46 5.03 -12.64
C PRO A 154 -7.09 4.50 -12.25
N ILE A 155 -6.05 5.33 -12.39
CA ILE A 155 -4.68 4.95 -12.05
C ILE A 155 -3.98 6.06 -11.29
N ARG A 156 -3.29 5.67 -10.22
CA ARG A 156 -2.37 6.48 -9.44
C ARG A 156 -0.94 5.99 -9.65
N VAL A 157 -0.02 6.92 -9.91
CA VAL A 157 1.40 6.58 -10.07
C VAL A 157 2.22 7.25 -8.98
N SER A 158 3.00 6.44 -8.26
CA SER A 158 3.96 6.93 -7.27
C SER A 158 5.35 6.99 -7.90
N VAL A 159 5.89 8.20 -8.03
CA VAL A 159 7.29 8.43 -8.38
C VAL A 159 8.10 8.23 -7.12
N ILE A 160 8.99 7.25 -7.12
CA ILE A 160 9.84 6.95 -5.96
C ILE A 160 11.26 7.39 -6.26
N VAL A 161 11.76 8.33 -5.48
CA VAL A 161 13.11 8.89 -5.61
C VAL A 161 14.03 8.40 -4.49
N SER A 162 15.27 8.13 -4.82
CA SER A 162 16.28 7.62 -3.88
C SER A 162 17.12 8.74 -3.26
N ASP A 163 17.40 9.79 -4.04
CA ASP A 163 18.11 10.97 -3.57
C ASP A 163 17.11 11.95 -2.93
N PRO A 164 17.31 12.37 -1.68
CA PRO A 164 16.47 13.40 -1.05
C PRO A 164 16.45 14.74 -1.79
N ALA A 165 17.45 15.04 -2.60
CA ALA A 165 17.50 16.25 -3.43
C ALA A 165 16.76 16.10 -4.77
N ASP A 166 16.40 14.87 -5.17
CA ASP A 166 15.64 14.61 -6.38
C ASP A 166 14.14 14.89 -6.12
N THR A 167 13.59 15.82 -6.85
CA THR A 167 12.16 16.17 -6.79
C THR A 167 11.30 15.22 -7.61
N GLY A 168 11.88 14.32 -8.39
CA GLY A 168 11.15 13.45 -9.32
C GLY A 168 10.48 14.22 -10.48
N GLN A 169 10.84 15.49 -10.71
CA GLN A 169 10.15 16.38 -11.64
C GLN A 169 10.08 15.81 -13.06
N ALA A 170 11.18 15.27 -13.58
CA ALA A 170 11.22 14.70 -14.93
C ALA A 170 10.25 13.52 -15.08
N ALA A 171 10.16 12.65 -14.07
CA ALA A 171 9.18 11.55 -14.05
C ALA A 171 7.74 12.06 -13.95
N CYS A 172 7.51 13.07 -13.13
CA CYS A 172 6.19 13.70 -12.99
C CYS A 172 5.72 14.32 -14.32
N ASP A 173 6.60 15.03 -15.03
CA ASP A 173 6.28 15.68 -16.29
C ASP A 173 6.01 14.64 -17.39
N GLU A 174 6.78 13.57 -17.44
CA GLU A 174 6.51 12.45 -18.35
C GLU A 174 5.14 11.82 -18.08
N LEU A 175 4.82 11.53 -16.83
CA LEU A 175 3.54 10.91 -16.44
C LEU A 175 2.35 11.82 -16.72
N LYS A 176 2.48 13.13 -16.49
CA LYS A 176 1.47 14.13 -16.86
C LYS A 176 1.28 14.19 -18.38
N ALA A 177 2.38 14.13 -19.14
CA ALA A 177 2.30 14.08 -20.61
C ALA A 177 1.64 12.79 -21.14
N LEU A 178 1.71 11.67 -20.38
CA LEU A 178 0.95 10.45 -20.66
C LEU A 178 -0.55 10.56 -20.28
N GLY A 179 -0.96 11.62 -19.60
CA GLY A 179 -2.34 11.85 -19.17
C GLY A 179 -2.66 11.25 -17.79
N VAL A 180 -1.67 10.88 -16.99
CA VAL A 180 -1.88 10.42 -15.60
C VAL A 180 -2.34 11.61 -14.76
N LYS A 181 -3.52 11.49 -14.14
CA LYS A 181 -4.13 12.57 -13.35
C LYS A 181 -3.61 12.59 -11.90
N THR A 182 -3.27 11.44 -11.34
CA THR A 182 -2.83 11.31 -9.96
C THR A 182 -1.39 10.82 -9.92
N VAL A 183 -0.46 11.75 -9.76
CA VAL A 183 0.97 11.48 -9.58
C VAL A 183 1.38 11.95 -8.20
N ARG A 184 2.14 11.13 -7.48
CA ARG A 184 2.71 11.47 -6.17
C ARG A 184 4.19 11.19 -6.18
N VAL A 185 4.97 11.98 -5.47
CA VAL A 185 6.38 11.73 -5.22
C VAL A 185 6.54 11.20 -3.80
N ASP A 186 7.31 10.14 -3.63
CA ASP A 186 7.70 9.60 -2.32
C ASP A 186 9.18 9.23 -2.36
N HIS A 187 9.80 9.12 -1.18
CA HIS A 187 11.19 8.74 -1.04
C HIS A 187 11.34 7.27 -0.68
N VAL A 188 12.47 6.69 -1.09
CA VAL A 188 12.87 5.36 -0.65
C VAL A 188 12.95 5.33 0.88
N ARG A 189 12.29 4.34 1.48
CA ARG A 189 12.29 4.11 2.92
C ARG A 189 13.25 2.99 3.28
N PRO A 190 13.97 3.07 4.41
CA PRO A 190 15.01 2.12 4.79
C PRO A 190 14.42 0.79 5.31
N PHE A 191 13.65 0.10 4.44
CA PHE A 191 13.04 -1.19 4.73
C PHE A 191 13.36 -2.22 3.65
N GLY A 192 13.35 -3.51 4.00
CA GLY A 192 13.66 -4.59 3.07
C GLY A 192 15.06 -4.43 2.48
N ARG A 193 15.20 -4.47 1.16
CA ARG A 193 16.51 -4.29 0.50
C ARG A 193 17.08 -2.88 0.65
N ALA A 194 16.23 -1.86 0.78
CA ALA A 194 16.70 -0.49 1.03
C ALA A 194 17.25 -0.27 2.44
N ALA A 195 17.06 -1.21 3.35
CA ALA A 195 17.65 -1.14 4.70
C ALA A 195 19.15 -1.38 4.71
N ASP A 196 19.72 -1.94 3.64
CA ASP A 196 21.15 -2.24 3.51
C ASP A 196 21.73 -2.97 4.76
N GLY A 197 21.03 -4.02 5.21
CA GLY A 197 21.40 -4.80 6.38
C GLY A 197 21.07 -4.15 7.74
N GLN A 198 20.60 -2.93 7.77
CA GLN A 198 20.18 -2.28 9.01
C GLN A 198 18.89 -2.91 9.55
N LYS A 199 18.76 -2.95 10.87
CA LYS A 199 17.53 -3.39 11.51
C LYS A 199 16.43 -2.35 11.28
N PRO A 200 15.21 -2.78 10.96
CA PRO A 200 14.10 -1.84 10.80
C PRO A 200 13.82 -1.11 12.10
N CYS A 201 13.56 0.18 12.00
CA CYS A 201 13.19 1.04 13.11
C CYS A 201 12.01 1.94 12.73
N THR A 202 11.45 2.62 13.72
CA THR A 202 10.30 3.51 13.50
C THR A 202 10.63 4.78 12.74
N ASP A 203 11.92 5.11 12.59
CA ASP A 203 12.35 6.37 11.94
C ASP A 203 12.00 6.49 10.46
N GLY A 204 11.82 5.35 9.78
CA GLY A 204 11.33 5.33 8.40
C GLY A 204 9.80 5.40 8.25
N LEU A 205 9.05 5.41 9.36
CA LEU A 205 7.58 5.39 9.33
C LEU A 205 6.98 6.80 9.36
N CYS A 206 5.77 6.98 8.83
CA CYS A 206 5.09 8.27 8.79
C CYS A 206 4.35 8.65 10.10
N GLY A 207 4.32 7.77 11.10
CA GLY A 207 3.65 8.04 12.37
C GLY A 207 2.18 7.62 12.43
N GLN A 208 1.57 7.30 11.30
CA GLN A 208 0.13 6.96 11.22
C GLN A 208 -0.13 5.45 11.06
N CYS A 209 0.87 4.62 11.32
CA CYS A 209 0.72 3.17 11.21
C CYS A 209 -0.22 2.64 12.30
N GLY A 210 -1.17 1.79 11.93
CA GLY A 210 -2.18 1.24 12.85
C GLY A 210 -3.31 2.21 13.20
N ASP A 211 -3.27 3.45 12.69
CA ASP A 211 -4.35 4.42 12.83
C ASP A 211 -5.22 4.37 11.57
N GLY A 212 -6.33 3.69 11.66
CA GLY A 212 -7.25 3.49 10.54
C GLY A 212 -6.71 2.62 9.40
N ARG A 213 -5.62 1.89 9.60
CA ARG A 213 -5.00 1.05 8.57
C ARG A 213 -4.22 -0.12 9.14
N ALA A 214 -4.09 -1.19 8.37
CA ALA A 214 -3.30 -2.37 8.71
C ALA A 214 -2.81 -3.09 7.45
N SER A 215 -1.89 -4.03 7.61
CA SER A 215 -1.42 -4.91 6.55
C SER A 215 -1.49 -6.35 6.98
N VAL A 216 -1.94 -7.24 6.09
CA VAL A 216 -1.90 -8.69 6.26
C VAL A 216 -0.87 -9.25 5.29
N ALA A 217 0.12 -9.96 5.82
CA ALA A 217 1.23 -10.53 5.06
C ALA A 217 0.89 -11.93 4.50
N PRO A 218 1.70 -12.49 3.57
CA PRO A 218 1.43 -13.79 2.95
C PRO A 218 1.46 -15.00 3.91
N ASP A 219 1.93 -14.81 5.13
CA ASP A 219 1.91 -15.80 6.21
C ASP A 219 0.77 -15.59 7.22
N GLY A 220 -0.11 -14.61 6.95
CA GLY A 220 -1.23 -14.24 7.80
C GLY A 220 -0.90 -13.25 8.91
N LYS A 221 0.38 -12.87 9.07
CA LYS A 221 0.80 -11.89 10.07
C LYS A 221 0.19 -10.52 9.79
N VAL A 222 -0.41 -9.91 10.83
CA VAL A 222 -0.95 -8.55 10.78
C VAL A 222 0.08 -7.57 11.35
N SER A 223 0.22 -6.43 10.68
CA SER A 223 1.08 -5.33 11.12
C SER A 223 0.40 -3.98 10.87
N PRO A 224 0.82 -2.90 11.57
CA PRO A 224 0.20 -1.57 11.45
C PRO A 224 0.27 -0.97 10.04
N CYS A 225 1.25 -1.33 9.21
CA CYS A 225 1.31 -0.98 7.79
C CYS A 225 2.32 -1.88 7.06
N VAL A 226 2.36 -1.80 5.72
CA VAL A 226 3.28 -2.59 4.87
C VAL A 226 4.75 -2.34 5.16
N PHE A 227 5.10 -1.19 5.73
CA PHE A 227 6.48 -0.85 6.10
C PHE A 227 6.85 -1.24 7.53
N SER A 228 5.88 -1.66 8.36
CA SER A 228 6.10 -2.00 9.76
C SER A 228 5.95 -3.50 10.06
N THR A 229 6.30 -4.35 9.10
CA THR A 229 6.09 -5.80 9.18
C THR A 229 6.82 -6.49 10.33
N TRP A 230 7.87 -5.88 10.89
CA TRP A 230 8.55 -6.38 12.10
C TRP A 230 7.72 -6.15 13.39
N LEU A 231 6.76 -5.20 13.36
CA LEU A 231 5.83 -4.93 14.46
C LEU A 231 4.56 -5.77 14.24
N GLY A 232 4.67 -7.09 14.30
CA GLY A 232 3.51 -7.97 14.21
C GLY A 232 2.60 -7.82 15.43
N VAL A 233 1.30 -7.66 15.16
CA VAL A 233 0.26 -7.43 16.18
C VAL A 233 -0.74 -8.59 16.28
N GLY A 234 -0.52 -9.66 15.53
CA GLY A 234 -1.33 -10.87 15.52
C GLY A 234 -1.20 -11.62 14.19
N ASN A 235 -1.95 -12.71 14.06
CA ASN A 235 -2.03 -13.49 12.84
C ASN A 235 -3.50 -13.86 12.56
N VAL A 236 -3.96 -13.65 11.33
CA VAL A 236 -5.35 -13.95 10.92
C VAL A 236 -5.66 -15.45 10.92
N LYS A 237 -4.65 -16.32 11.02
CA LYS A 237 -4.84 -17.76 11.22
C LYS A 237 -5.20 -18.12 12.65
N ASP A 238 -4.85 -17.27 13.61
CA ASP A 238 -5.04 -17.54 15.04
C ASP A 238 -6.26 -16.78 15.61
N ALA A 239 -6.59 -15.62 15.03
CA ALA A 239 -7.70 -14.78 15.49
C ALA A 239 -8.38 -14.03 14.33
N PRO A 240 -9.68 -13.68 14.45
CA PRO A 240 -10.38 -12.88 13.45
C PRO A 240 -9.73 -11.50 13.27
N LEU A 241 -9.69 -11.00 12.01
CA LEU A 241 -9.08 -9.72 11.66
C LEU A 241 -9.59 -8.57 12.54
N GLY A 242 -10.92 -8.47 12.74
CA GLY A 242 -11.51 -7.41 13.57
C GLY A 242 -11.02 -7.40 15.01
N ALA A 243 -10.77 -8.59 15.59
CA ALA A 243 -10.22 -8.71 16.95
C ALA A 243 -8.76 -8.24 17.01
N ILE A 244 -7.97 -8.54 16.00
CA ILE A 244 -6.56 -8.08 15.90
C ILE A 244 -6.50 -6.57 15.74
N LEU A 245 -7.31 -6.00 14.83
CA LEU A 245 -7.34 -4.56 14.57
C LEU A 245 -7.77 -3.74 15.80
N GLY A 246 -8.70 -4.26 16.58
CA GLY A 246 -9.16 -3.64 17.83
C GLY A 246 -8.36 -4.05 19.08
N GLY A 247 -7.35 -4.90 18.91
CA GLY A 247 -6.60 -5.48 20.02
C GLY A 247 -5.58 -4.53 20.67
N PRO A 248 -5.15 -4.86 21.89
CA PRO A 248 -4.17 -4.05 22.64
C PRO A 248 -2.80 -4.01 21.95
N GLU A 249 -2.41 -5.06 21.23
CA GLU A 249 -1.14 -5.13 20.50
C GLU A 249 -1.10 -4.08 19.36
N MET A 250 -2.19 -3.89 18.63
CA MET A 250 -2.30 -2.85 17.62
C MET A 250 -2.24 -1.46 18.24
N ALA A 251 -2.96 -1.24 19.34
CA ALA A 251 -2.96 0.01 20.07
C ALA A 251 -1.55 0.36 20.61
N GLN A 252 -0.84 -0.63 21.14
CA GLN A 252 0.52 -0.46 21.63
C GLN A 252 1.50 -0.14 20.49
N ALA A 253 1.43 -0.88 19.38
CA ALA A 253 2.28 -0.63 18.22
C ALA A 253 2.07 0.78 17.66
N ASN A 254 0.81 1.22 17.56
CA ASN A 254 0.47 2.58 17.15
C ASN A 254 1.05 3.63 18.12
N ALA A 255 0.90 3.45 19.42
CA ALA A 255 1.44 4.37 20.43
C ALA A 255 2.97 4.49 20.34
N VAL A 256 3.70 3.37 20.20
CA VAL A 256 5.16 3.35 20.02
C VAL A 256 5.57 4.14 18.76
N ILE A 257 4.88 3.92 17.65
CA ILE A 257 5.19 4.60 16.39
C ILE A 257 4.93 6.11 16.51
N ARG A 258 3.80 6.52 17.07
CA ARG A 258 3.48 7.94 17.28
C ARG A 258 4.49 8.62 18.19
N GLN A 259 4.88 7.98 19.29
CA GLN A 259 5.87 8.53 20.19
C GLN A 259 7.22 8.73 19.52
N SER A 260 7.68 7.75 18.74
CA SER A 260 8.95 7.84 18.00
C SER A 260 8.96 8.99 16.99
N VAL A 261 7.85 9.22 16.29
CA VAL A 261 7.73 10.31 15.32
C VAL A 261 7.67 11.66 16.00
N SER A 262 6.96 11.77 17.14
CA SER A 262 6.86 13.02 17.89
C SER A 262 8.19 13.49 18.50
N LEU A 263 9.12 12.57 18.72
CA LEU A 263 10.44 12.87 19.27
C LEU A 263 11.49 13.30 18.23
N ARG A 264 11.12 13.27 16.93
CA ARG A 264 12.04 13.72 15.87
C ARG A 264 12.22 15.23 15.92
N PRO A 265 13.47 15.73 15.81
CA PRO A 265 13.68 17.14 15.49
C PRO A 265 12.91 17.41 14.18
N SER A 266 12.30 18.59 14.07
CA SER A 266 11.44 19.02 12.96
C SER A 266 12.16 19.15 11.60
N PHE A 267 12.86 18.11 11.18
CA PHE A 267 13.33 17.91 9.82
C PHE A 267 12.37 16.96 9.11
N GLY A 268 11.31 17.56 8.60
CA GLY A 268 10.42 17.05 7.57
C GLY A 268 9.96 15.61 7.68
N CYS A 269 9.02 15.29 8.48
CA CYS A 269 8.02 14.21 8.55
C CYS A 269 7.52 14.10 9.99
N GLY A 270 6.97 15.20 10.50
CA GLY A 270 6.14 15.17 11.72
C GLY A 270 4.76 14.58 11.38
N PRO A 271 3.93 14.27 12.37
CA PRO A 271 2.53 13.86 12.15
C PRO A 271 1.75 14.89 11.33
N ASP A 272 2.22 16.15 11.29
CA ASP A 272 1.64 17.27 10.56
C ASP A 272 2.46 17.73 9.35
N SER A 273 3.52 16.99 8.96
CA SER A 273 4.33 17.30 7.77
C SER A 273 4.04 16.31 6.64
N PRO A 274 4.01 16.76 5.37
CA PRO A 274 3.85 15.87 4.24
C PRO A 274 4.95 14.83 4.22
N CYS A 275 4.61 13.56 4.11
CA CYS A 275 5.56 12.52 3.77
C CYS A 275 5.91 12.62 2.28
N GLY A 276 6.67 13.63 1.89
CA GLY A 276 7.10 13.89 0.53
C GLY A 276 7.75 15.25 0.41
N PRO A 277 8.52 15.52 -0.64
CA PRO A 277 9.05 16.86 -0.90
C PRO A 277 7.87 17.83 -1.08
N ASP A 278 8.06 19.07 -0.63
CA ASP A 278 7.09 20.18 -0.61
C ASP A 278 6.59 20.64 -2.00
N ASN A 279 6.46 19.77 -2.96
CA ASN A 279 5.75 20.06 -4.20
C ASN A 279 4.26 19.84 -3.98
N GLN A 280 3.66 20.73 -3.21
CA GLN A 280 2.22 20.79 -3.04
C GLN A 280 1.54 21.19 -4.36
N PRO A 281 0.61 20.39 -4.90
CA PRO A 281 -0.49 20.96 -5.62
C PRO A 281 -1.31 21.80 -4.61
N GLU A 282 -1.89 22.90 -5.08
CA GLU A 282 -2.74 23.79 -4.28
C GLU A 282 -3.69 23.03 -3.33
N PRO A 283 -3.98 23.58 -2.15
CA PRO A 283 -4.75 22.88 -1.12
C PRO A 283 -6.13 22.50 -1.67
N GLN A 284 -6.34 21.21 -1.81
CA GLN A 284 -7.68 20.66 -1.99
C GLN A 284 -8.37 20.67 -0.62
N PRO A 285 -9.68 20.89 -0.55
CA PRO A 285 -10.40 20.93 0.71
C PRO A 285 -10.18 19.66 1.50
N ASP A 286 -9.80 19.86 2.73
CA ASP A 286 -9.33 18.90 3.69
C ASP A 286 -10.40 17.87 4.04
N ASN A 287 -10.23 16.62 3.62
CA ASN A 287 -11.04 15.48 4.07
C ASN A 287 -10.36 14.69 5.18
N GLY A 288 -9.22 15.16 5.69
CA GLY A 288 -8.60 14.63 6.90
C GLY A 288 -8.05 13.21 6.86
N GLU A 289 -8.02 12.55 5.72
CA GLU A 289 -7.62 11.14 5.62
C GLU A 289 -6.39 10.93 4.74
N CYS A 290 -5.28 10.57 5.37
CA CYS A 290 -4.10 10.05 4.68
C CYS A 290 -4.26 8.55 4.44
N SER A 291 -4.69 8.14 3.27
CA SER A 291 -4.59 6.75 2.81
C SER A 291 -3.68 6.68 1.59
N PRO A 292 -2.40 6.23 1.73
CA PRO A 292 -1.60 5.97 0.55
C PRO A 292 -2.30 4.90 -0.26
N GLY A 293 -2.78 5.27 -1.41
CA GLY A 293 -3.34 4.33 -2.31
C GLY A 293 -4.84 4.28 -2.44
N PHE A 294 -5.60 5.01 -1.65
CA PHE A 294 -7.05 5.01 -1.78
C PHE A 294 -7.55 6.13 -2.71
N PRO A 295 -8.51 5.88 -3.64
CA PRO A 295 -9.09 6.95 -4.46
C PRO A 295 -9.73 8.02 -3.58
N GLY A 296 -9.31 9.28 -3.75
CA GLY A 296 -9.84 10.42 -3.01
C GLY A 296 -9.13 10.76 -1.70
N SER A 297 -8.15 9.96 -1.25
CA SER A 297 -7.35 10.33 -0.09
C SER A 297 -6.03 10.97 -0.51
N SER A 298 -5.74 12.15 -0.02
CA SER A 298 -4.43 12.78 -0.15
C SER A 298 -3.64 12.55 1.13
N CYS A 299 -2.38 12.14 1.02
CA CYS A 299 -1.42 12.26 2.10
C CYS A 299 -0.97 13.73 2.18
N SER A 300 -1.89 14.67 2.34
CA SER A 300 -1.56 16.04 2.66
C SER A 300 -1.61 16.21 4.18
N PRO A 301 -0.65 16.94 4.77
CA PRO A 301 -0.71 17.21 6.19
C PRO A 301 -1.90 18.11 6.49
N ARG A 302 -2.45 17.93 7.66
CA ARG A 302 -3.31 18.95 8.26
C ARG A 302 -2.43 20.11 8.72
N ASN A 303 -2.79 21.30 8.35
CA ASN A 303 -2.38 22.50 9.06
C ASN A 303 -3.07 22.56 10.43
#